data_f7a613724303b71fdf9412f5dc557743
#
_entry.id   f7a613724303b71fdf9412f5dc557743
#
_cell.length_a   1.000
_cell.length_b   1.000
_cell.length_c   1.000
_cell.angle_alpha   90.00
_cell.angle_beta   90.00
_cell.angle_gamma   90.00
#
_symmetry.space_group_name_H-M   'P 1'
#
loop_
_entity.id
_entity.type
_entity.pdbx_description
1 polymer ?
#
loop_
_entity_poly.entity_id
_entity_poly.type
_entity_poly.pdbx_seq_one_letter_code
_entity_poly.pdbx_strand_id
1 'polypeptide(L)'
;MKQSLLHSRRLRRTGALRSLVRETRLDLADFVMPLFVGPATERNEALPAMGRFSVEDLVAEVDELAGLGVPAVLLFGIPEEKDDEGSGAWDSDGIVQLALRELRPRFPELVLITDVCLCEYTSHGHCGIVEDGRVLNDPTLELLGRTAVRPSSSRVGSL
;
A
#
# COMPACT_ATOMS: atom_id res chain seq x y z
N MET A 1 -42.61 -33.71 7.67
CA MET A 1 -42.11 -32.67 8.63
C MET A 1 -41.46 -31.55 7.81
N LYS A 2 -42.09 -30.37 7.76
CA LYS A 2 -41.47 -29.19 7.14
C LYS A 2 -40.34 -28.72 8.08
N GLN A 3 -39.08 -28.82 7.65
CA GLN A 3 -37.97 -28.17 8.35
C GLN A 3 -38.26 -26.67 8.41
N SER A 4 -38.49 -26.17 9.62
CA SER A 4 -38.56 -24.75 9.89
C SER A 4 -37.18 -24.17 9.55
N LEU A 5 -37.10 -23.47 8.41
CA LEU A 5 -35.95 -22.64 8.08
C LEU A 5 -35.78 -21.64 9.22
N LEU A 6 -34.71 -21.80 9.99
CA LEU A 6 -34.28 -20.84 11.01
C LEU A 6 -34.06 -19.50 10.33
N HIS A 7 -35.07 -18.61 10.46
CA HIS A 7 -34.98 -17.28 9.94
C HIS A 7 -34.01 -16.44 10.79
N SER A 8 -32.73 -16.45 10.45
CA SER A 8 -31.67 -15.67 11.10
C SER A 8 -31.94 -14.14 11.09
N ARG A 9 -32.92 -13.70 10.32
CA ARG A 9 -33.37 -12.30 10.25
C ARG A 9 -33.88 -11.73 11.59
N ARG A 10 -34.33 -12.54 12.52
CA ARG A 10 -34.78 -12.08 13.86
C ARG A 10 -33.69 -11.32 14.60
N LEU A 11 -32.45 -11.78 14.49
CA LEU A 11 -31.29 -11.15 15.12
C LEU A 11 -30.82 -9.85 14.43
N ARG A 12 -31.41 -9.52 13.28
CA ARG A 12 -31.09 -8.30 12.51
C ARG A 12 -32.12 -7.17 12.68
N ARG A 13 -33.18 -7.36 13.50
CA ARG A 13 -34.31 -6.43 13.60
C ARG A 13 -33.93 -5.08 14.20
N THR A 14 -33.04 -5.03 15.15
CA THR A 14 -32.61 -3.79 15.84
C THR A 14 -31.08 -3.66 15.81
N GLY A 15 -30.58 -2.41 15.97
CA GLY A 15 -29.14 -2.16 16.12
C GLY A 15 -28.55 -2.90 17.31
N ALA A 16 -29.26 -2.93 18.45
CA ALA A 16 -28.84 -3.62 19.64
C ALA A 16 -28.67 -5.15 19.44
N LEU A 17 -29.66 -5.78 18.78
CA LEU A 17 -29.56 -7.22 18.46
C LEU A 17 -28.40 -7.51 17.50
N ARG A 18 -28.19 -6.67 16.48
CA ARG A 18 -27.03 -6.83 15.59
C ARG A 18 -25.71 -6.70 16.33
N SER A 19 -25.62 -5.76 17.27
CA SER A 19 -24.41 -5.57 18.09
C SER A 19 -24.12 -6.77 18.98
N LEU A 20 -25.17 -7.39 19.58
CA LEU A 20 -25.01 -8.57 20.43
C LEU A 20 -24.51 -9.80 19.69
N VAL A 21 -24.88 -9.97 18.42
CA VAL A 21 -24.53 -11.16 17.60
C VAL A 21 -23.46 -10.87 16.56
N ARG A 22 -22.83 -9.71 16.61
CA ARG A 22 -21.77 -9.33 15.69
C ARG A 22 -20.53 -10.19 15.93
N GLU A 23 -20.16 -10.98 14.93
CA GLU A 23 -18.97 -11.81 14.94
C GLU A 23 -17.71 -11.01 14.55
N THR A 24 -17.87 -10.09 13.55
CA THR A 24 -16.79 -9.22 13.08
C THR A 24 -16.91 -7.83 13.70
N ARG A 25 -15.83 -7.37 14.29
CA ARG A 25 -15.65 -5.98 14.73
C ARG A 25 -14.53 -5.38 13.94
N LEU A 26 -14.69 -4.13 13.52
CA LEU A 26 -13.62 -3.35 12.91
C LEU A 26 -13.05 -2.43 13.98
N ASP A 27 -11.72 -2.48 14.12
CA ASP A 27 -10.94 -1.58 14.95
C ASP A 27 -9.97 -0.81 14.04
N LEU A 28 -9.49 0.36 14.48
CA LEU A 28 -8.48 1.11 13.72
C LEU A 28 -7.20 0.28 13.54
N ALA A 29 -6.88 -0.59 14.48
CA ALA A 29 -5.75 -1.51 14.38
C ALA A 29 -5.85 -2.54 13.23
N ASP A 30 -7.03 -2.70 12.64
CA ASP A 30 -7.23 -3.61 11.50
C ASP A 30 -6.94 -2.94 10.14
N PHE A 31 -6.65 -1.64 10.11
CA PHE A 31 -6.51 -0.88 8.86
C PHE A 31 -5.06 -0.68 8.46
N VAL A 32 -4.83 -0.80 7.15
CA VAL A 32 -3.62 -0.38 6.46
C VAL A 32 -4.03 0.66 5.43
N MET A 33 -3.49 1.88 5.53
CA MET A 33 -3.83 2.95 4.58
C MET A 33 -2.93 2.88 3.34
N PRO A 34 -3.49 2.68 2.14
CA PRO A 34 -2.71 2.76 0.89
C PRO A 34 -2.43 4.22 0.54
N LEU A 35 -1.17 4.54 0.24
CA LEU A 35 -0.72 5.88 -0.15
C LEU A 35 0.13 5.80 -1.41
N PHE A 36 -0.14 6.69 -2.36
CA PHE A 36 0.67 6.83 -3.56
C PHE A 36 1.68 7.96 -3.37
N VAL A 37 2.95 7.67 -3.64
CA VAL A 37 4.04 8.66 -3.58
C VAL A 37 4.63 8.88 -4.97
N GLY A 38 4.82 10.15 -5.33
CA GLY A 38 5.33 10.54 -6.64
C GLY A 38 6.07 11.88 -6.58
N PRO A 39 6.51 12.41 -7.74
CA PRO A 39 7.32 13.63 -7.80
C PRO A 39 6.55 14.88 -7.37
N ALA A 40 5.22 14.87 -7.46
CA ALA A 40 4.38 15.99 -7.07
C ALA A 40 3.06 15.50 -6.47
N THR A 41 2.47 16.35 -5.63
CA THR A 41 1.14 16.09 -5.05
C THR A 41 0.06 16.38 -6.08
N GLU A 42 -0.80 15.38 -6.31
CA GLU A 42 -1.98 15.48 -7.14
C GLU A 42 -3.18 14.93 -6.38
N ARG A 43 -4.23 15.73 -6.24
CA ARG A 43 -5.48 15.29 -5.61
C ARG A 43 -6.39 14.66 -6.64
N ASN A 44 -6.97 13.53 -6.30
CA ASN A 44 -8.02 12.91 -7.10
C ASN A 44 -9.37 13.49 -6.67
N GLU A 45 -10.00 14.32 -7.52
CA GLU A 45 -11.30 14.93 -7.20
C GLU A 45 -12.42 13.92 -6.99
N ALA A 46 -12.37 12.77 -7.70
CA ALA A 46 -13.37 11.72 -7.57
C ALA A 46 -13.15 10.84 -6.31
N LEU A 47 -11.91 10.71 -5.85
CA LEU A 47 -11.51 9.93 -4.69
C LEU A 47 -10.46 10.70 -3.89
N PRO A 48 -10.85 11.71 -3.10
CA PRO A 48 -9.90 12.60 -2.41
C PRO A 48 -8.91 11.89 -1.48
N ALA A 49 -9.31 10.74 -0.91
CA ALA A 49 -8.45 9.90 -0.07
C ALA A 49 -7.39 9.11 -0.86
N MET A 50 -7.46 9.09 -2.19
CA MET A 50 -6.56 8.33 -3.08
C MET A 50 -5.70 9.28 -3.92
N GLY A 51 -5.26 10.38 -3.35
CA GLY A 51 -4.33 11.29 -3.98
C GLY A 51 -2.92 10.70 -4.10
N ARG A 52 -2.11 11.26 -5.01
CA ARG A 52 -0.67 11.04 -5.05
C ARG A 52 -0.01 12.18 -4.28
N PHE A 53 0.97 11.86 -3.46
CA PHE A 53 1.68 12.82 -2.61
C PHE A 53 3.14 12.96 -3.03
N SER A 54 3.67 14.18 -2.99
CA SER A 54 5.12 14.38 -2.93
C SER A 54 5.67 13.77 -1.64
N VAL A 55 6.98 13.52 -1.55
CA VAL A 55 7.57 12.99 -0.31
C VAL A 55 7.34 13.93 0.87
N GLU A 56 7.38 15.25 0.63
CA GLU A 56 7.14 16.27 1.66
C GLU A 56 5.69 16.23 2.18
N ASP A 57 4.71 16.23 1.28
CA ASP A 57 3.29 16.20 1.64
C ASP A 57 2.88 14.84 2.22
N LEU A 58 3.53 13.75 1.80
CA LEU A 58 3.34 12.43 2.36
C LEU A 58 3.64 12.38 3.87
N VAL A 59 4.66 13.10 4.32
CA VAL A 59 4.99 13.18 5.75
C VAL A 59 3.85 13.81 6.54
N ALA A 60 3.23 14.87 6.01
CA ALA A 60 2.09 15.52 6.66
C ALA A 60 0.85 14.62 6.69
N GLU A 61 0.57 13.91 5.58
CA GLU A 61 -0.54 12.94 5.50
C GLU A 61 -0.35 11.78 6.49
N VAL A 62 0.86 11.24 6.59
CA VAL A 62 1.18 10.17 7.54
C VAL A 62 1.10 10.63 8.98
N ASP A 63 1.46 11.89 9.29
CA ASP A 63 1.31 12.48 10.62
C ASP A 63 -0.17 12.55 11.03
N GLU A 64 -1.05 12.98 10.12
CA GLU A 64 -2.50 12.97 10.35
C GLU A 64 -3.04 11.56 10.60
N LEU A 65 -2.66 10.59 9.77
CA LEU A 65 -3.07 9.18 9.92
C LEU A 65 -2.60 8.56 11.24
N ALA A 66 -1.36 8.80 11.63
CA ALA A 66 -0.80 8.35 12.89
C ALA A 66 -1.54 9.01 14.08
N GLY A 67 -1.87 10.30 13.98
CA GLY A 67 -2.68 11.04 14.95
C GLY A 67 -4.10 10.48 15.09
N LEU A 68 -4.67 9.93 14.03
CA LEU A 68 -5.96 9.22 14.06
C LEU A 68 -5.85 7.81 14.64
N GLY A 69 -4.64 7.26 14.83
CA GLY A 69 -4.38 5.93 15.37
C GLY A 69 -4.33 4.83 14.31
N VAL A 70 -4.12 5.16 13.02
CA VAL A 70 -3.88 4.18 11.96
C VAL A 70 -2.49 3.57 12.14
N PRO A 71 -2.36 2.23 12.31
CA PRO A 71 -1.09 1.61 12.70
C PRO A 71 -0.15 1.33 11.54
N ALA A 72 -0.64 1.34 10.29
CA ALA A 72 0.12 0.91 9.13
C ALA A 72 -0.23 1.70 7.87
N VAL A 73 0.78 1.92 7.02
CA VAL A 73 0.61 2.46 5.67
C VAL A 73 1.26 1.54 4.65
N LEU A 74 0.66 1.46 3.46
CA LEU A 74 1.18 0.73 2.30
C LEU A 74 1.52 1.74 1.21
N LEU A 75 2.81 1.81 0.84
CA LEU A 75 3.33 2.76 -0.13
C LEU A 75 3.38 2.19 -1.53
N PHE A 76 2.78 2.89 -2.47
CA PHE A 76 2.88 2.67 -3.91
C PHE A 76 3.69 3.79 -4.54
N GLY A 77 4.77 3.45 -5.23
CA GLY A 77 5.63 4.44 -5.89
C GLY A 77 5.21 4.72 -7.32
N ILE A 78 5.06 5.99 -7.66
CA ILE A 78 4.82 6.44 -9.03
C ILE A 78 5.98 7.33 -9.44
N PRO A 79 7.01 6.78 -10.13
CA PRO A 79 8.17 7.55 -10.52
C PRO A 79 7.83 8.55 -11.63
N GLU A 80 8.66 9.57 -11.80
CA GLU A 80 8.56 10.54 -12.89
C GLU A 80 8.90 9.90 -14.25
N GLU A 81 9.96 9.10 -14.27
CA GLU A 81 10.41 8.38 -15.45
C GLU A 81 10.18 6.89 -15.28
N LYS A 82 9.81 6.23 -16.38
CA LYS A 82 9.58 4.80 -16.47
C LYS A 82 10.40 4.21 -17.58
N ASP A 83 10.87 2.99 -17.38
CA ASP A 83 11.60 2.22 -18.39
C ASP A 83 11.01 0.81 -18.58
N ASP A 84 11.56 0.04 -19.50
CA ASP A 84 11.00 -1.28 -19.83
C ASP A 84 11.27 -2.34 -18.75
N GLU A 85 12.25 -2.10 -17.86
CA GLU A 85 12.58 -2.99 -16.75
C GLU A 85 11.91 -2.56 -15.44
N GLY A 86 11.50 -1.28 -15.33
CA GLY A 86 10.98 -0.69 -14.10
C GLY A 86 12.07 -0.41 -13.08
N SER A 87 13.25 0.06 -13.53
CA SER A 87 14.46 0.20 -12.72
C SER A 87 14.27 1.11 -11.49
N GLY A 88 13.38 2.09 -11.57
CA GLY A 88 13.01 2.95 -10.45
C GLY A 88 12.49 2.21 -9.21
N ALA A 89 12.03 0.95 -9.36
CA ALA A 89 11.53 0.15 -8.24
C ALA A 89 12.64 -0.27 -7.25
N TRP A 90 13.86 -0.46 -7.74
CA TRP A 90 15.02 -0.87 -6.92
C TRP A 90 16.16 0.16 -6.89
N ASP A 91 15.94 1.35 -7.46
CA ASP A 91 16.89 2.44 -7.35
C ASP A 91 17.06 2.84 -5.88
N SER A 92 18.32 3.09 -5.46
CA SER A 92 18.61 3.59 -4.11
C SER A 92 17.94 4.94 -3.82
N ASP A 93 17.74 5.76 -4.83
CA ASP A 93 17.09 7.06 -4.77
C ASP A 93 15.70 7.06 -5.41
N GLY A 94 15.12 5.87 -5.58
CA GLY A 94 13.75 5.69 -6.02
C GLY A 94 12.74 6.35 -5.08
N ILE A 95 11.58 6.71 -5.60
CA ILE A 95 10.59 7.52 -4.87
C ILE A 95 10.12 6.88 -3.56
N VAL A 96 9.97 5.54 -3.52
CA VAL A 96 9.59 4.82 -2.29
C VAL A 96 10.75 4.81 -1.30
N GLN A 97 12.00 4.64 -1.75
CA GLN A 97 13.19 4.67 -0.91
C GLN A 97 13.40 6.05 -0.28
N LEU A 98 13.14 7.11 -1.03
CA LEU A 98 13.12 8.49 -0.51
C LEU A 98 12.05 8.65 0.57
N ALA A 99 10.82 8.20 0.29
CA ALA A 99 9.72 8.25 1.25
C ALA A 99 10.05 7.49 2.55
N LEU A 100 10.62 6.28 2.46
CA LEU A 100 11.00 5.49 3.64
C LEU A 100 12.08 6.19 4.49
N ARG A 101 13.06 6.85 3.85
CA ARG A 101 14.11 7.61 4.57
C ARG A 101 13.52 8.76 5.38
N GLU A 102 12.46 9.41 4.88
CA GLU A 102 11.78 10.49 5.58
C GLU A 102 10.82 9.99 6.67
N LEU A 103 10.07 8.92 6.39
CA LEU A 103 9.03 8.43 7.29
C LEU A 103 9.59 7.65 8.48
N ARG A 104 10.57 6.76 8.27
CA ARG A 104 11.06 5.83 9.30
C ARG A 104 11.56 6.54 10.58
N PRO A 105 12.41 7.59 10.51
CA PRO A 105 12.89 8.26 11.71
C PRO A 105 11.80 9.08 12.42
N ARG A 106 10.77 9.52 11.68
CA ARG A 106 9.67 10.36 12.22
C ARG A 106 8.57 9.52 12.87
N PHE A 107 8.32 8.31 12.34
CA PHE A 107 7.24 7.42 12.75
C PHE A 107 7.78 6.02 13.08
N PRO A 108 8.59 5.86 14.16
CA PRO A 108 9.25 4.58 14.48
C PRO A 108 8.26 3.47 14.82
N GLU A 109 7.08 3.81 15.36
CA GLU A 109 6.04 2.85 15.74
C GLU A 109 5.09 2.50 14.59
N LEU A 110 5.13 3.25 13.47
CA LEU A 110 4.27 2.99 12.34
C LEU A 110 4.81 1.82 11.49
N VAL A 111 3.93 0.90 11.12
CA VAL A 111 4.28 -0.18 10.19
C VAL A 111 4.30 0.40 8.77
N LEU A 112 5.49 0.45 8.18
CA LEU A 112 5.69 0.88 6.79
C LEU A 112 5.76 -0.38 5.92
N ILE A 113 4.79 -0.51 5.01
CA ILE A 113 4.69 -1.59 4.03
C ILE A 113 4.99 -1.01 2.66
N THR A 114 5.73 -1.71 1.84
CA THR A 114 5.97 -1.33 0.44
C THR A 114 5.41 -2.38 -0.49
N ASP A 115 4.87 -1.93 -1.61
CA ASP A 115 4.49 -2.83 -2.69
C ASP A 115 5.73 -3.40 -3.39
N VAL A 116 5.65 -4.64 -3.85
CA VAL A 116 6.66 -5.31 -4.66
C VAL A 116 6.04 -5.66 -6.00
N CYS A 117 5.88 -4.64 -6.84
CA CYS A 117 5.37 -4.72 -8.18
C CYS A 117 6.21 -3.86 -9.13
N LEU A 118 6.08 -4.08 -10.44
CA LEU A 118 6.82 -3.34 -11.46
C LEU A 118 5.90 -2.48 -12.33
N CYS A 119 4.58 -2.67 -12.33
CA CYS A 119 3.67 -1.99 -13.25
C CYS A 119 3.64 -0.46 -13.09
N GLU A 120 3.90 0.05 -11.89
CA GLU A 120 4.02 1.48 -11.62
C GLU A 120 5.29 2.08 -12.23
N TYR A 121 6.32 1.25 -12.47
CA TYR A 121 7.66 1.65 -12.89
C TYR A 121 7.96 1.32 -14.34
N THR A 122 7.26 0.34 -14.94
CA THR A 122 7.46 -0.02 -16.34
C THR A 122 6.74 0.91 -17.31
N SER A 123 7.38 1.23 -18.44
CA SER A 123 6.84 2.08 -19.50
C SER A 123 5.57 1.50 -20.14
N HIS A 124 5.49 0.17 -20.24
CA HIS A 124 4.37 -0.59 -20.79
C HIS A 124 3.28 -0.98 -19.77
N GLY A 125 3.48 -0.70 -18.45
CA GLY A 125 2.49 -0.94 -17.39
C GLY A 125 2.25 -2.41 -17.02
N HIS A 126 3.09 -3.35 -17.46
CA HIS A 126 3.03 -4.75 -17.03
C HIS A 126 3.96 -5.02 -15.84
N CYS A 127 3.60 -6.01 -15.02
CA CYS A 127 4.32 -6.37 -13.80
C CYS A 127 5.53 -7.28 -14.09
N GLY A 128 6.36 -6.97 -15.09
CA GLY A 128 7.54 -7.75 -15.43
C GLY A 128 8.11 -7.45 -16.81
N ILE A 129 9.17 -8.19 -17.16
CA ILE A 129 9.80 -8.11 -18.46
C ILE A 129 8.88 -8.64 -19.54
N VAL A 130 8.68 -7.86 -20.60
CA VAL A 130 7.82 -8.22 -21.74
C VAL A 130 8.66 -8.50 -22.97
N GLU A 131 8.45 -9.68 -23.57
CA GLU A 131 9.00 -10.06 -24.87
C GLU A 131 7.88 -10.68 -25.71
N ASP A 132 7.75 -10.27 -26.96
CA ASP A 132 6.70 -10.72 -27.89
C ASP A 132 5.27 -10.66 -27.30
N GLY A 133 4.97 -9.64 -26.51
CA GLY A 133 3.66 -9.44 -25.88
C GLY A 133 3.36 -10.38 -24.71
N ARG A 134 4.37 -11.04 -24.14
CA ARG A 134 4.25 -11.93 -23.01
C ARG A 134 5.19 -11.52 -21.88
N VAL A 135 4.70 -11.60 -20.64
CA VAL A 135 5.55 -11.41 -19.47
C VAL A 135 6.41 -12.65 -19.27
N LEU A 136 7.72 -12.47 -19.19
CA LEU A 136 8.69 -13.53 -18.92
C LEU A 136 8.84 -13.71 -17.39
N ASN A 137 8.54 -14.92 -16.91
CA ASN A 137 8.51 -15.20 -15.48
C ASN A 137 9.91 -15.11 -14.82
N ASP A 138 10.88 -15.86 -15.33
CA ASP A 138 12.19 -16.02 -14.67
C ASP A 138 12.97 -14.69 -14.56
N PRO A 139 13.15 -13.88 -15.63
CA PRO A 139 13.80 -12.59 -15.49
C PRO A 139 13.01 -11.60 -14.62
N THR A 140 11.66 -11.69 -14.62
CA THR A 140 10.82 -10.86 -13.76
C THR A 140 11.05 -11.17 -12.28
N LEU A 141 11.19 -12.44 -11.90
CA LEU A 141 11.45 -12.83 -10.49
C LEU A 141 12.76 -12.24 -9.96
N GLU A 142 13.78 -12.12 -10.80
CA GLU A 142 15.04 -11.48 -10.42
C GLU A 142 14.83 -10.00 -10.09
N LEU A 143 14.06 -9.28 -10.90
CA LEU A 143 13.75 -7.87 -10.67
C LEU A 143 12.89 -7.67 -9.42
N LEU A 144 11.86 -8.49 -9.22
CA LEU A 144 11.05 -8.47 -8.00
C LEU A 144 11.89 -8.75 -6.75
N GLY A 145 12.86 -9.68 -6.84
CA GLY A 145 13.82 -9.93 -5.77
C GLY A 145 14.67 -8.71 -5.42
N ARG A 146 15.15 -7.97 -6.43
CA ARG A 146 15.88 -6.70 -6.23
C ARG A 146 14.99 -5.65 -5.57
N THR A 147 13.75 -5.50 -6.04
CA THR A 147 12.76 -4.57 -5.48
C THR A 147 12.49 -4.88 -4.00
N ALA A 148 12.29 -6.15 -3.64
CA ALA A 148 11.98 -6.55 -2.28
C ALA A 148 13.13 -6.30 -1.28
N VAL A 149 14.38 -6.39 -1.72
CA VAL A 149 15.58 -6.24 -0.84
C VAL A 149 15.91 -4.76 -0.60
N ARG A 150 15.69 -3.88 -1.54
CA ARG A 150 16.10 -2.46 -1.47
C ARG A 150 15.44 -1.65 -0.36
N PRO A 151 14.13 -1.77 -0.05
CA PRO A 151 13.53 -1.06 1.08
C PRO A 151 14.20 -1.41 2.42
N SER A 152 14.72 -2.63 2.58
CA SER A 152 15.37 -3.09 3.82
C SER A 152 16.79 -2.55 4.03
N SER A 153 17.46 -2.09 2.95
CA SER A 153 18.84 -1.56 3.03
C SER A 153 18.92 -0.13 3.61
N SER A 154 17.81 0.59 3.70
CA SER A 154 17.70 1.80 4.52
C SER A 154 17.54 1.38 5.97
N ARG A 155 18.65 1.00 6.63
CA ARG A 155 18.79 0.54 8.03
C ARG A 155 17.47 0.54 8.82
N VAL A 156 16.65 -0.44 8.54
CA VAL A 156 15.57 -0.87 9.45
C VAL A 156 16.30 -1.65 10.52
N GLY A 157 16.26 -1.20 11.77
CA GLY A 157 16.79 -1.95 12.89
C GLY A 157 16.16 -3.35 12.83
N SER A 158 17.01 -4.37 12.63
CA SER A 158 16.62 -5.77 12.77
C SER A 158 16.10 -5.97 14.18
N LEU A 159 14.84 -6.42 14.29
CA LEU A 159 14.34 -7.11 15.48
C LEU A 159 15.11 -8.43 15.63
#